data_60317d5a3be2811c5861a0161939ec4e
#
_entry.id   60317d5a3be2811c5861a0161939ec4e
#
_cell.length_a   1.000
_cell.length_b   1.000
_cell.length_c   1.000
_cell.angle_alpha   90.00
_cell.angle_beta   90.00
_cell.angle_gamma   90.00
#
_symmetry.space_group_name_H-M   'P 1'
#
loop_
_entity.id
_entity.type
_entity.pdbx_description
1 polymer ?
#
loop_
_entity_poly.entity_id
_entity_poly.type
_entity_poly.pdbx_seq_one_letter_code
_entity_poly.pdbx_strand_id
1 'polypeptide(L)'
;MKRRFIALLAVLTLAITTLAGCGGSGGETTAPQTGEGTTGETTTAEAIGSASEDATELEMWTFIDQHKNFYAAMVDKWNENNPDRQITINCNVMPYDDMHNKLQIALTAGDGAPDIVDIELGKFANFTQGTPELMDLTEYAAPYREDIVESRLLLYSKDGALYGLPTHVGATVAFYNVELLDEAGINYKDIVTWDDYKEAGASYKEATGNSFGTADTYATWQLNAVMAQLGTDYLDADGNLQINDAKIVEALDMFKDMQDAGAIDTIAGGQPDTEEGKGAFNNGEFAAMIMPLWMMSRFTDEMTDLEGKIAIAAIPTMEGAKALSVGGGGTGTAVVKNKANAELAAEFLAYAKLSYDANVMVWEVLGFDPVNMSIWEDESITHNEDNKYIQYFLNNPFDVLNEIKESIALLESQTSSKFPSINDYFVATTLNEIFEDGVSPQEALDSTQDYLVGELE
;
A
#
# COMPACT_ATOMS: atom_id res chain seq x y z
N MET A 1 48.26 46.29 5.54
CA MET A 1 49.60 45.68 5.45
C MET A 1 49.41 44.20 5.18
N LYS A 2 49.49 43.74 3.95
CA LYS A 2 50.63 43.12 3.23
C LYS A 2 51.28 41.96 3.97
N ARG A 3 51.09 40.74 3.50
CA ARG A 3 52.05 39.72 3.00
C ARG A 3 51.39 38.31 3.15
N ARG A 4 51.08 37.51 2.20
CA ARG A 4 51.75 36.82 1.06
C ARG A 4 52.56 35.59 1.43
N PHE A 5 52.21 34.45 0.77
CA PHE A 5 52.98 33.30 0.22
C PHE A 5 53.23 32.13 1.18
N ILE A 6 53.20 30.86 0.81
CA ILE A 6 53.61 30.10 -0.41
C ILE A 6 53.01 28.69 -0.36
N ALA A 7 52.75 28.14 -1.55
CA ALA A 7 52.33 26.78 -1.88
C ALA A 7 53.47 25.75 -1.74
N LEU A 8 53.10 24.45 -1.61
CA LEU A 8 53.97 23.37 -2.10
C LEU A 8 53.14 22.26 -2.73
N LEU A 9 53.39 22.01 -3.99
CA LEU A 9 53.00 20.89 -4.83
C LEU A 9 53.79 19.64 -4.43
N ALA A 10 53.16 18.45 -4.49
CA ALA A 10 53.86 17.24 -4.80
C ALA A 10 52.99 16.41 -5.76
N VAL A 11 53.50 16.27 -6.96
CA VAL A 11 53.04 15.45 -8.08
C VAL A 11 53.65 14.05 -7.92
N LEU A 12 52.89 12.98 -8.14
CA LEU A 12 53.46 11.74 -8.67
C LEU A 12 52.47 11.11 -9.65
N THR A 13 53.01 10.87 -10.82
CA THR A 13 52.40 10.49 -12.10
C THR A 13 52.38 8.98 -12.32
N LEU A 14 51.47 8.59 -13.18
CA LEU A 14 51.44 7.62 -14.29
C LEU A 14 50.86 6.21 -14.05
N ALA A 15 49.76 5.86 -14.70
CA ALA A 15 49.87 5.13 -15.98
C ALA A 15 48.53 5.18 -16.74
N ILE A 16 48.64 5.55 -18.00
CA ILE A 16 47.63 5.66 -19.04
C ILE A 16 47.38 4.30 -19.70
N THR A 17 46.13 3.92 -19.92
CA THR A 17 45.72 3.19 -21.12
C THR A 17 44.40 3.75 -21.66
N THR A 18 44.49 4.29 -22.83
CA THR A 18 43.44 4.84 -23.68
C THR A 18 42.64 3.74 -24.36
N LEU A 19 41.33 3.93 -24.44
CA LEU A 19 40.57 3.64 -25.67
C LEU A 19 39.35 4.59 -25.75
N ALA A 20 39.28 5.20 -26.91
CA ALA A 20 38.33 6.27 -27.23
C ALA A 20 36.96 5.73 -27.65
N GLY A 21 35.91 6.53 -27.35
CA GLY A 21 34.58 6.40 -27.95
C GLY A 21 33.73 7.57 -27.59
N CYS A 22 33.41 8.39 -28.58
CA CYS A 22 32.68 9.69 -28.52
C CYS A 22 31.25 9.61 -28.02
N GLY A 23 30.83 10.63 -27.29
CA GLY A 23 29.69 11.47 -27.68
C GLY A 23 28.48 11.51 -26.77
N GLY A 24 28.13 12.68 -26.27
CA GLY A 24 26.76 13.03 -25.89
C GLY A 24 26.57 13.44 -24.43
N SER A 25 26.57 14.75 -24.20
CA SER A 25 26.13 15.39 -22.95
C SER A 25 24.60 15.27 -22.77
N GLY A 26 24.17 14.76 -21.65
CA GLY A 26 22.81 14.86 -21.13
C GLY A 26 22.91 14.72 -19.62
N GLY A 27 22.57 15.76 -18.89
CA GLY A 27 22.52 15.72 -17.44
C GLY A 27 21.33 14.87 -17.01
N GLU A 28 21.59 13.74 -16.37
CA GLU A 28 20.59 12.98 -15.65
C GLU A 28 20.48 13.55 -14.24
N THR A 29 19.35 14.15 -13.96
CA THR A 29 18.82 14.29 -12.60
C THR A 29 18.36 12.90 -12.18
N THR A 30 19.12 12.24 -11.32
CA THR A 30 18.71 11.02 -10.63
C THR A 30 17.61 11.37 -9.63
N ALA A 31 16.38 10.92 -9.93
CA ALA A 31 15.35 10.79 -8.92
C ALA A 31 15.79 9.73 -7.87
N PRO A 32 15.42 9.89 -6.59
CA PRO A 32 15.76 8.89 -5.59
C PRO A 32 15.03 7.58 -5.91
N GLN A 33 15.77 6.49 -5.95
CA GLN A 33 15.23 5.15 -6.07
C GLN A 33 14.44 4.81 -4.80
N THR A 34 13.20 4.43 -5.00
CA THR A 34 12.38 3.75 -3.98
C THR A 34 13.12 2.50 -3.54
N GLY A 35 13.47 2.45 -2.24
CA GLY A 35 14.25 1.37 -1.69
C GLY A 35 13.45 0.08 -1.57
N GLU A 36 13.61 -0.82 -2.54
CA GLU A 36 13.59 -2.24 -2.29
C GLU A 36 15.01 -2.75 -2.52
N GLY A 37 15.74 -2.93 -1.42
CA GLY A 37 17.03 -3.59 -1.42
C GLY A 37 16.88 -5.10 -1.53
N THR A 38 16.39 -5.61 -2.66
CA THR A 38 16.63 -6.98 -3.05
C THR A 38 17.58 -6.95 -4.24
N THR A 39 18.77 -7.49 -4.03
CA THR A 39 19.77 -7.77 -5.08
C THR A 39 19.08 -8.41 -6.27
N GLY A 40 19.19 -7.77 -7.43
CA GLY A 40 18.57 -8.22 -8.68
C GLY A 40 18.96 -9.64 -9.07
N GLU A 41 18.22 -10.62 -8.59
CA GLU A 41 18.03 -11.88 -9.28
C GLU A 41 16.82 -11.69 -10.20
N THR A 42 17.07 -11.76 -11.50
CA THR A 42 16.02 -11.98 -12.48
C THR A 42 15.38 -13.32 -12.10
N THR A 43 14.29 -13.29 -11.33
CA THR A 43 13.54 -14.50 -11.02
C THR A 43 13.01 -15.06 -12.34
N THR A 44 13.47 -16.25 -12.69
CA THR A 44 12.88 -17.03 -13.77
C THR A 44 11.45 -17.36 -13.41
N ALA A 45 10.54 -17.26 -14.37
CA ALA A 45 9.16 -17.69 -14.21
C ALA A 45 9.12 -19.11 -13.61
N GLU A 46 8.30 -19.29 -12.57
CA GLU A 46 8.16 -20.54 -11.84
C GLU A 46 6.73 -21.05 -12.01
N ALA A 47 6.61 -22.33 -12.40
CA ALA A 47 5.31 -22.99 -12.44
C ALA A 47 4.84 -23.28 -11.01
N ILE A 48 3.63 -22.80 -10.68
CA ILE A 48 3.02 -22.96 -9.36
C ILE A 48 1.72 -23.75 -9.45
N GLY A 49 1.40 -24.44 -8.34
CA GLY A 49 0.25 -25.32 -8.23
C GLY A 49 0.51 -26.73 -8.79
N SER A 50 -0.22 -27.69 -8.24
CA SER A 50 -0.14 -29.10 -8.62
C SER A 50 -1.18 -29.39 -9.70
N ALA A 51 -0.74 -29.87 -10.87
CA ALA A 51 -1.61 -30.10 -12.01
C ALA A 51 -1.20 -31.35 -12.80
N SER A 52 -2.13 -31.88 -13.62
CA SER A 52 -1.85 -32.94 -14.60
C SER A 52 -1.00 -32.41 -15.78
N GLU A 53 -0.38 -33.31 -16.55
CA GLU A 53 0.39 -32.96 -17.74
C GLU A 53 -0.44 -32.24 -18.84
N ASP A 54 -1.75 -32.42 -18.83
CA ASP A 54 -2.70 -31.83 -19.78
C ASP A 54 -3.33 -30.50 -19.26
N ALA A 55 -2.87 -29.97 -18.11
CA ALA A 55 -3.41 -28.72 -17.56
C ALA A 55 -3.15 -27.52 -18.47
N THR A 56 -4.09 -26.59 -18.50
CA THR A 56 -3.91 -25.32 -19.22
C THR A 56 -2.90 -24.43 -18.49
N GLU A 57 -1.83 -24.04 -19.17
CA GLU A 57 -0.84 -23.10 -18.63
C GLU A 57 -1.33 -21.66 -18.82
N LEU A 58 -1.27 -20.87 -17.74
CA LEU A 58 -1.53 -19.45 -17.71
C LEU A 58 -0.26 -18.71 -17.27
N GLU A 59 0.02 -17.57 -17.89
CA GLU A 59 1.09 -16.66 -17.45
C GLU A 59 0.56 -15.64 -16.44
N MET A 60 1.30 -15.43 -15.35
CA MET A 60 0.99 -14.41 -14.36
C MET A 60 2.19 -13.55 -14.03
N TRP A 61 1.96 -12.24 -13.89
CA TRP A 61 2.94 -11.28 -13.38
C TRP A 61 2.47 -10.70 -12.05
N THR A 62 3.38 -10.65 -11.08
CA THR A 62 3.18 -9.99 -9.80
C THR A 62 4.45 -9.26 -9.36
N PHE A 63 4.34 -8.33 -8.44
CA PHE A 63 5.47 -7.62 -7.83
C PHE A 63 5.64 -7.98 -6.35
N ILE A 64 4.85 -8.93 -5.83
CA ILE A 64 4.87 -9.38 -4.44
C ILE A 64 5.10 -10.90 -4.39
N ASP A 65 6.24 -11.33 -3.83
CA ASP A 65 6.59 -12.76 -3.76
C ASP A 65 5.59 -13.57 -2.93
N GLN A 66 5.04 -13.01 -1.86
CA GLN A 66 4.01 -13.66 -1.04
C GLN A 66 2.75 -14.03 -1.84
N HIS A 67 2.38 -13.24 -2.86
CA HIS A 67 1.24 -13.55 -3.73
C HIS A 67 1.44 -14.85 -4.51
N LYS A 68 2.68 -15.20 -4.87
CA LYS A 68 2.99 -16.49 -5.51
C LYS A 68 2.51 -17.68 -4.67
N ASN A 69 2.75 -17.64 -3.35
CA ASN A 69 2.32 -18.71 -2.45
C ASN A 69 0.79 -18.78 -2.33
N PHE A 70 0.12 -17.64 -2.30
CA PHE A 70 -1.33 -17.56 -2.31
C PHE A 70 -1.92 -18.16 -3.59
N TYR A 71 -1.40 -17.78 -4.77
CA TYR A 71 -1.90 -18.32 -6.03
C TYR A 71 -1.58 -19.81 -6.18
N ALA A 72 -0.45 -20.30 -5.68
CA ALA A 72 -0.17 -21.74 -5.67
C ALA A 72 -1.26 -22.51 -4.91
N ALA A 73 -1.62 -22.07 -3.71
CA ALA A 73 -2.70 -22.66 -2.93
C ALA A 73 -4.06 -22.61 -3.65
N MET A 74 -4.33 -21.49 -4.34
CA MET A 74 -5.59 -21.34 -5.08
C MET A 74 -5.66 -22.18 -6.35
N VAL A 75 -4.53 -22.40 -7.04
CA VAL A 75 -4.45 -23.34 -8.16
C VAL A 75 -4.71 -24.77 -7.69
N ASP A 76 -4.14 -25.18 -6.56
CA ASP A 76 -4.39 -26.51 -5.99
C ASP A 76 -5.89 -26.71 -5.67
N LYS A 77 -6.52 -25.74 -5.02
CA LYS A 77 -7.97 -25.78 -4.72
C LYS A 77 -8.83 -25.76 -5.99
N TRP A 78 -8.46 -24.95 -6.98
CA TRP A 78 -9.15 -24.94 -8.26
C TRP A 78 -9.09 -26.30 -8.96
N ASN A 79 -7.90 -26.89 -9.04
CA ASN A 79 -7.68 -28.18 -9.71
C ASN A 79 -8.39 -29.34 -9.01
N GLU A 80 -8.47 -29.32 -7.68
CA GLU A 80 -9.25 -30.27 -6.90
C GLU A 80 -10.75 -30.19 -7.25
N ASN A 81 -11.27 -28.97 -7.34
CA ASN A 81 -12.69 -28.71 -7.63
C ASN A 81 -13.04 -28.83 -9.12
N ASN A 82 -12.05 -28.74 -10.03
CA ASN A 82 -12.22 -28.75 -11.48
C ASN A 82 -11.27 -29.77 -12.17
N PRO A 83 -11.39 -31.08 -11.88
CA PRO A 83 -10.44 -32.08 -12.37
C PRO A 83 -10.37 -32.18 -13.91
N ASP A 84 -11.44 -31.79 -14.62
CA ASP A 84 -11.51 -31.80 -16.09
C ASP A 84 -11.01 -30.47 -16.74
N ARG A 85 -10.68 -29.48 -15.94
CA ARG A 85 -10.29 -28.13 -16.37
C ARG A 85 -9.12 -27.60 -15.53
N GLN A 86 -8.15 -28.43 -15.29
CA GLN A 86 -6.99 -28.07 -14.48
C GLN A 86 -6.15 -26.98 -15.14
N ILE A 87 -5.54 -26.16 -14.32
CA ILE A 87 -4.62 -25.10 -14.73
C ILE A 87 -3.27 -25.25 -14.01
N THR A 88 -2.24 -24.70 -14.59
CA THR A 88 -0.99 -24.36 -13.92
C THR A 88 -0.67 -22.90 -14.21
N ILE A 89 0.00 -22.21 -13.31
CA ILE A 89 0.38 -20.82 -13.49
C ILE A 89 1.89 -20.70 -13.55
N ASN A 90 2.39 -20.10 -14.62
CA ASN A 90 3.77 -19.70 -14.76
C ASN A 90 3.92 -18.28 -14.19
N CYS A 91 4.34 -18.18 -12.91
CA CYS A 91 4.35 -16.94 -12.15
C CYS A 91 5.71 -16.24 -12.26
N ASN A 92 5.67 -14.97 -12.70
CA ASN A 92 6.81 -14.08 -12.77
C ASN A 92 6.70 -13.01 -11.67
N VAL A 93 7.65 -13.02 -10.74
CA VAL A 93 7.78 -11.95 -9.74
C VAL A 93 8.83 -10.95 -10.27
N MET A 94 8.48 -9.68 -10.31
CA MET A 94 9.32 -8.60 -10.81
C MET A 94 9.33 -7.42 -9.84
N PRO A 95 10.37 -6.58 -9.82
CA PRO A 95 10.34 -5.32 -9.08
C PRO A 95 9.13 -4.48 -9.48
N TYR A 96 8.58 -3.75 -8.50
CA TYR A 96 7.33 -2.98 -8.63
C TYR A 96 7.26 -2.12 -9.89
N ASP A 97 8.22 -1.21 -10.08
CA ASP A 97 8.23 -0.29 -11.22
C ASP A 97 8.50 -1.02 -12.55
N ASP A 98 9.42 -1.99 -12.54
CA ASP A 98 9.75 -2.78 -13.73
C ASP A 98 8.54 -3.55 -14.25
N MET A 99 7.76 -4.17 -13.35
CA MET A 99 6.56 -4.92 -13.70
C MET A 99 5.48 -4.02 -14.31
N HIS A 100 5.16 -2.88 -13.68
CA HIS A 100 4.13 -1.97 -14.18
C HIS A 100 4.55 -1.30 -15.49
N ASN A 101 5.81 -0.89 -15.63
CA ASN A 101 6.35 -0.33 -16.87
C ASN A 101 6.33 -1.37 -18.02
N LYS A 102 6.74 -2.61 -17.73
CA LYS A 102 6.71 -3.70 -18.70
C LYS A 102 5.28 -4.02 -19.14
N LEU A 103 4.33 -4.03 -18.19
CA LEU A 103 2.91 -4.22 -18.50
C LEU A 103 2.38 -3.12 -19.42
N GLN A 104 2.66 -1.86 -19.13
CA GLN A 104 2.22 -0.72 -19.96
C GLN A 104 2.75 -0.84 -21.39
N ILE A 105 4.01 -1.24 -21.56
CA ILE A 105 4.62 -1.45 -22.89
C ILE A 105 3.93 -2.61 -23.60
N ALA A 106 3.74 -3.75 -22.93
CA ALA A 106 3.16 -4.95 -23.51
C ALA A 106 1.69 -4.74 -23.96
N LEU A 107 0.87 -4.09 -23.12
CA LEU A 107 -0.52 -3.75 -23.47
C LEU A 107 -0.59 -2.76 -24.64
N THR A 108 0.30 -1.75 -24.66
CA THR A 108 0.36 -0.78 -25.77
C THR A 108 0.80 -1.44 -27.08
N ALA A 109 1.74 -2.39 -27.02
CA ALA A 109 2.20 -3.13 -28.18
C ALA A 109 1.19 -4.20 -28.68
N GLY A 110 0.27 -4.62 -27.80
CA GLY A 110 -0.68 -5.70 -28.07
C GLY A 110 -0.03 -7.09 -28.10
N ASP A 111 1.18 -7.24 -27.51
CA ASP A 111 1.94 -8.47 -27.49
C ASP A 111 2.80 -8.57 -26.22
N GLY A 112 3.05 -9.81 -25.76
CA GLY A 112 3.95 -10.07 -24.63
C GLY A 112 3.38 -9.82 -23.24
N ALA A 113 2.09 -9.43 -23.11
CA ALA A 113 1.41 -9.32 -21.82
C ALA A 113 1.05 -10.72 -21.27
N PRO A 114 0.96 -10.90 -19.95
CA PRO A 114 0.55 -12.16 -19.32
C PRO A 114 -0.96 -12.41 -19.50
N ASP A 115 -1.47 -13.56 -19.03
CA ASP A 115 -2.91 -13.80 -18.93
C ASP A 115 -3.51 -13.08 -17.71
N ILE A 116 -2.81 -13.14 -16.57
CA ILE A 116 -3.22 -12.56 -15.30
C ILE A 116 -2.12 -11.62 -14.80
N VAL A 117 -2.49 -10.50 -14.20
CA VAL A 117 -1.52 -9.55 -13.66
C VAL A 117 -2.01 -8.86 -12.40
N ASP A 118 -1.16 -8.77 -11.40
CA ASP A 118 -1.35 -7.92 -10.23
C ASP A 118 -0.97 -6.47 -10.56
N ILE A 119 -1.87 -5.54 -10.29
CA ILE A 119 -1.63 -4.10 -10.50
C ILE A 119 -1.91 -3.39 -9.18
N GLU A 120 -0.93 -2.65 -8.69
CA GLU A 120 -1.09 -1.87 -7.46
C GLU A 120 -2.10 -0.74 -7.65
N LEU A 121 -2.85 -0.42 -6.59
CA LEU A 121 -3.94 0.56 -6.60
C LEU A 121 -3.52 1.92 -7.17
N GLY A 122 -2.40 2.47 -6.72
CA GLY A 122 -1.89 3.77 -7.16
C GLY A 122 -1.52 3.83 -8.65
N LYS A 123 -1.39 2.68 -9.31
CA LYS A 123 -1.10 2.59 -10.76
C LYS A 123 -2.32 2.11 -11.57
N PHE A 124 -3.36 1.53 -10.93
CA PHE A 124 -4.44 0.82 -11.61
C PHE A 124 -5.19 1.69 -12.63
N ALA A 125 -5.51 2.93 -12.27
CA ALA A 125 -6.23 3.85 -13.13
C ALA A 125 -5.53 4.14 -14.47
N ASN A 126 -4.20 3.99 -14.55
CA ASN A 126 -3.44 4.13 -15.81
C ASN A 126 -3.80 3.06 -16.83
N PHE A 127 -4.17 1.86 -16.37
CA PHE A 127 -4.48 0.71 -17.22
C PHE A 127 -5.94 0.64 -17.67
N THR A 128 -6.78 1.53 -17.12
CA THR A 128 -8.20 1.62 -17.52
C THR A 128 -8.51 2.84 -18.38
N GLN A 129 -7.51 3.63 -18.78
CA GLN A 129 -7.71 4.80 -19.66
C GLN A 129 -8.12 4.39 -21.07
N GLY A 130 -8.93 5.23 -21.73
CA GLY A 130 -9.40 4.97 -23.09
C GLY A 130 -10.25 3.69 -23.17
N THR A 131 -9.92 2.80 -24.11
CA THR A 131 -10.49 1.45 -24.21
C THR A 131 -9.53 0.48 -23.49
N PRO A 132 -9.88 -0.04 -22.31
CA PRO A 132 -8.97 -0.90 -21.56
C PRO A 132 -8.60 -2.16 -22.34
N GLU A 133 -7.33 -2.57 -22.24
CA GLU A 133 -6.86 -3.88 -22.72
C GLU A 133 -7.05 -4.99 -21.66
N LEU A 134 -7.64 -4.63 -20.53
CA LEU A 134 -8.07 -5.55 -19.49
C LEU A 134 -9.48 -6.05 -19.76
N MET A 135 -9.79 -7.26 -19.30
CA MET A 135 -11.10 -7.90 -19.47
C MET A 135 -12.10 -7.33 -18.46
N ASP A 136 -13.34 -7.14 -18.89
CA ASP A 136 -14.45 -6.85 -17.97
C ASP A 136 -14.80 -8.10 -17.17
N LEU A 137 -14.62 -8.02 -15.86
CA LEU A 137 -14.82 -9.10 -14.90
C LEU A 137 -16.18 -9.02 -14.17
N THR A 138 -17.04 -8.08 -14.55
CA THR A 138 -18.30 -7.80 -13.85
C THR A 138 -19.19 -9.04 -13.70
N GLU A 139 -19.37 -9.82 -14.79
CA GLU A 139 -20.20 -11.01 -14.77
C GLU A 139 -19.55 -12.15 -13.94
N TYR A 140 -18.22 -12.25 -13.94
CA TYR A 140 -17.48 -13.26 -13.17
C TYR A 140 -17.50 -12.96 -11.67
N ALA A 141 -17.49 -11.69 -11.29
CA ALA A 141 -17.59 -11.26 -9.90
C ALA A 141 -19.03 -11.33 -9.33
N ALA A 142 -20.05 -11.27 -10.18
CA ALA A 142 -21.44 -11.20 -9.78
C ALA A 142 -21.90 -12.28 -8.76
N PRO A 143 -21.46 -13.56 -8.85
CA PRO A 143 -21.85 -14.57 -7.88
C PRO A 143 -21.37 -14.35 -6.45
N TYR A 144 -20.33 -13.52 -6.28
CA TYR A 144 -19.66 -13.28 -4.99
C TYR A 144 -19.97 -11.90 -4.40
N ARG A 145 -20.50 -10.97 -5.21
CA ARG A 145 -20.54 -9.53 -4.93
C ARG A 145 -21.26 -9.16 -3.63
N GLU A 146 -22.27 -9.91 -3.23
CA GLU A 146 -23.08 -9.63 -2.03
C GLU A 146 -22.24 -9.68 -0.74
N ASP A 147 -21.22 -10.54 -0.72
CA ASP A 147 -20.35 -10.73 0.44
C ASP A 147 -19.08 -9.85 0.41
N ILE A 148 -18.84 -9.13 -0.70
CA ILE A 148 -17.58 -8.39 -0.89
C ILE A 148 -17.74 -6.93 -0.45
N VAL A 149 -16.70 -6.40 0.20
CA VAL A 149 -16.60 -4.96 0.53
C VAL A 149 -16.67 -4.14 -0.76
N GLU A 150 -17.81 -3.52 -1.03
CA GLU A 150 -18.11 -2.82 -2.29
C GLU A 150 -17.10 -1.71 -2.61
N SER A 151 -16.66 -0.94 -1.62
CA SER A 151 -15.65 0.12 -1.82
C SER A 151 -14.37 -0.41 -2.47
N ARG A 152 -14.01 -1.69 -2.24
CA ARG A 152 -12.81 -2.29 -2.84
C ARG A 152 -13.01 -2.72 -4.30
N LEU A 153 -14.23 -3.08 -4.70
CA LEU A 153 -14.56 -3.33 -6.11
C LEU A 153 -14.57 -2.02 -6.92
N LEU A 154 -15.09 -0.95 -6.33
CA LEU A 154 -15.18 0.35 -6.99
C LEU A 154 -13.81 0.91 -7.41
N LEU A 155 -12.75 0.67 -6.61
CA LEU A 155 -11.38 1.09 -6.92
C LEU A 155 -10.85 0.55 -8.25
N TYR A 156 -11.32 -0.61 -8.69
CA TYR A 156 -10.88 -1.29 -9.89
C TYR A 156 -11.93 -1.27 -11.00
N SER A 157 -12.91 -0.36 -10.86
CA SER A 157 -14.03 -0.19 -11.81
C SER A 157 -13.87 1.08 -12.63
N LYS A 158 -14.41 1.04 -13.86
CA LYS A 158 -14.54 2.22 -14.72
C LYS A 158 -15.83 2.13 -15.53
N ASP A 159 -16.60 3.22 -15.58
CA ASP A 159 -17.85 3.32 -16.35
C ASP A 159 -18.85 2.18 -16.04
N GLY A 160 -18.82 1.67 -14.81
CA GLY A 160 -19.68 0.57 -14.33
C GLY A 160 -19.17 -0.84 -14.64
N ALA A 161 -18.05 -0.99 -15.34
CA ALA A 161 -17.37 -2.27 -15.58
C ALA A 161 -16.22 -2.47 -14.60
N LEU A 162 -15.99 -3.72 -14.18
CA LEU A 162 -14.96 -4.11 -13.22
C LEU A 162 -13.77 -4.72 -13.97
N TYR A 163 -12.60 -4.09 -13.88
CA TYR A 163 -11.40 -4.50 -14.60
C TYR A 163 -10.34 -5.19 -13.73
N GLY A 164 -10.51 -5.18 -12.41
CA GLY A 164 -9.62 -5.86 -11.48
C GLY A 164 -10.36 -6.35 -10.25
N LEU A 165 -9.86 -7.43 -9.65
CA LEU A 165 -10.42 -8.00 -8.43
C LEU A 165 -9.49 -7.73 -7.26
N PRO A 166 -10.00 -7.21 -6.12
CA PRO A 166 -9.19 -6.86 -4.97
C PRO A 166 -8.59 -8.09 -4.28
N THR A 167 -7.41 -7.92 -3.70
CA THR A 167 -6.78 -8.96 -2.86
C THR A 167 -7.28 -8.88 -1.41
N HIS A 168 -7.37 -7.67 -0.85
CA HIS A 168 -7.72 -7.43 0.55
C HIS A 168 -8.41 -6.06 0.70
N VAL A 169 -8.91 -5.78 1.89
CA VAL A 169 -9.50 -4.48 2.20
C VAL A 169 -8.43 -3.44 2.47
N GLY A 170 -7.42 -3.80 3.25
CA GLY A 170 -6.38 -2.88 3.69
C GLY A 170 -6.92 -1.81 4.65
N ALA A 171 -7.86 -2.18 5.53
CA ALA A 171 -8.44 -1.25 6.49
C ALA A 171 -7.34 -0.57 7.31
N THR A 172 -7.30 0.76 7.30
CA THR A 172 -6.32 1.53 8.08
C THR A 172 -6.70 1.48 9.56
N VAL A 173 -5.75 1.06 10.39
CA VAL A 173 -5.88 0.85 11.83
C VAL A 173 -4.70 1.46 12.58
N ALA A 174 -4.79 1.52 13.90
CA ALA A 174 -3.69 1.89 14.78
C ALA A 174 -3.05 0.64 15.38
N PHE A 175 -1.72 0.56 15.34
CA PHE A 175 -0.91 -0.44 16.04
C PHE A 175 -0.19 0.25 17.19
N TYR A 176 -0.28 -0.30 18.40
CA TYR A 176 0.31 0.25 19.60
C TYR A 176 1.24 -0.77 20.27
N ASN A 177 2.49 -0.40 20.55
CA ASN A 177 3.37 -1.18 21.39
C ASN A 177 2.99 -0.93 22.86
N VAL A 178 2.19 -1.84 23.42
CA VAL A 178 1.60 -1.69 24.76
C VAL A 178 2.66 -1.71 25.86
N GLU A 179 3.76 -2.46 25.68
CA GLU A 179 4.86 -2.49 26.64
C GLU A 179 5.47 -1.08 26.83
N LEU A 180 5.75 -0.39 25.71
CA LEU A 180 6.29 0.97 25.74
C LEU A 180 5.28 1.99 26.29
N LEU A 181 4.00 1.81 26.00
CA LEU A 181 2.94 2.69 26.50
C LEU A 181 2.73 2.53 28.00
N ASP A 182 2.74 1.28 28.49
CA ASP A 182 2.60 0.98 29.92
C ASP A 182 3.78 1.58 30.72
N GLU A 183 5.01 1.53 30.20
CA GLU A 183 6.17 2.18 30.79
C GLU A 183 6.02 3.69 30.89
N ALA A 184 5.34 4.32 29.93
CA ALA A 184 5.01 5.74 29.94
C ALA A 184 3.72 6.08 30.72
N GLY A 185 3.00 5.06 31.23
CA GLY A 185 1.74 5.24 31.95
C GLY A 185 0.55 5.60 31.05
N ILE A 186 0.61 5.23 29.76
CA ILE A 186 -0.42 5.52 28.75
C ILE A 186 -1.23 4.25 28.46
N ASN A 187 -2.55 4.35 28.51
CA ASN A 187 -3.44 3.27 28.10
C ASN A 187 -3.95 3.55 26.68
N TYR A 188 -3.58 2.73 25.69
CA TYR A 188 -3.99 2.93 24.30
C TYR A 188 -5.51 2.94 24.09
N LYS A 189 -6.29 2.31 24.98
CA LYS A 189 -7.77 2.29 24.91
C LYS A 189 -8.42 3.63 25.22
N ASP A 190 -7.67 4.55 25.81
CA ASP A 190 -8.13 5.90 26.10
C ASP A 190 -7.89 6.85 24.91
N ILE A 191 -7.20 6.37 23.85
CA ILE A 191 -6.91 7.14 22.63
C ILE A 191 -8.04 6.90 21.64
N VAL A 192 -9.06 7.77 21.65
CA VAL A 192 -10.27 7.64 20.82
C VAL A 192 -10.33 8.71 19.75
N THR A 193 -9.83 9.91 20.05
CA THR A 193 -9.80 11.06 19.14
C THR A 193 -8.36 11.42 18.76
N TRP A 194 -8.22 12.22 17.69
CA TRP A 194 -6.91 12.76 17.33
C TRP A 194 -6.34 13.70 18.39
N ASP A 195 -7.18 14.36 19.17
CA ASP A 195 -6.75 15.15 20.34
C ASP A 195 -6.18 14.24 21.44
N ASP A 196 -6.83 13.10 21.74
CA ASP A 196 -6.29 12.11 22.66
C ASP A 196 -4.94 11.55 22.17
N TYR A 197 -4.81 11.31 20.86
CA TYR A 197 -3.55 10.84 20.25
C TYR A 197 -2.42 11.88 20.43
N LYS A 198 -2.72 13.16 20.20
CA LYS A 198 -1.78 14.27 20.42
C LYS A 198 -1.37 14.38 21.89
N GLU A 199 -2.32 14.31 22.83
CA GLU A 199 -2.06 14.37 24.27
C GLU A 199 -1.24 13.16 24.76
N ALA A 200 -1.57 11.95 24.30
CA ALA A 200 -0.79 10.74 24.57
C ALA A 200 0.63 10.86 24.02
N GLY A 201 0.77 11.38 22.80
CA GLY A 201 2.05 11.59 22.15
C GLY A 201 2.94 12.59 22.88
N ALA A 202 2.38 13.72 23.31
CA ALA A 202 3.11 14.70 24.12
C ALA A 202 3.56 14.12 25.45
N SER A 203 2.70 13.34 26.13
CA SER A 203 2.99 12.65 27.37
C SER A 203 4.09 11.59 27.19
N TYR A 204 4.03 10.83 26.09
CA TYR A 204 5.05 9.84 25.75
C TYR A 204 6.41 10.50 25.51
N LYS A 205 6.44 11.61 24.78
CA LYS A 205 7.64 12.40 24.53
C LYS A 205 8.27 12.93 25.82
N GLU A 206 7.45 13.43 26.75
CA GLU A 206 7.92 13.90 28.06
C GLU A 206 8.52 12.75 28.90
N ALA A 207 7.88 11.58 28.89
CA ALA A 207 8.30 10.43 29.68
C ALA A 207 9.56 9.74 29.13
N THR A 208 9.69 9.62 27.80
CA THR A 208 10.71 8.77 27.16
C THR A 208 11.76 9.55 26.37
N GLY A 209 11.42 10.74 25.88
CA GLY A 209 12.24 11.50 24.92
C GLY A 209 12.05 11.06 23.47
N ASN A 210 11.36 9.95 23.21
CA ASN A 210 11.05 9.42 21.86
C ASN A 210 9.73 9.98 21.34
N SER A 211 9.51 9.90 20.03
CA SER A 211 8.22 10.23 19.42
C SER A 211 7.22 9.09 19.62
N PHE A 212 5.93 9.43 19.73
CA PHE A 212 4.87 8.45 19.93
C PHE A 212 4.54 7.75 18.62
N GLY A 213 4.37 8.54 17.55
CA GLY A 213 4.04 8.04 16.20
C GLY A 213 4.87 8.71 15.12
N THR A 214 4.48 8.51 13.87
CA THR A 214 5.19 8.97 12.67
C THR A 214 4.45 10.08 11.94
N ALA A 215 5.21 11.03 11.37
CA ALA A 215 4.77 11.94 10.32
C ALA A 215 5.25 11.36 8.98
N ASP A 216 4.34 10.71 8.24
CA ASP A 216 4.71 9.99 7.03
C ASP A 216 4.99 10.96 5.88
N THR A 217 6.18 10.87 5.27
CA THR A 217 6.59 11.66 4.11
C THR A 217 6.57 10.87 2.80
N TYR A 218 6.45 9.55 2.90
CA TYR A 218 6.50 8.63 1.75
C TYR A 218 5.23 7.77 1.59
N ALA A 219 4.16 8.12 2.30
CA ALA A 219 2.85 7.47 2.18
C ALA A 219 1.72 8.46 2.51
N THR A 220 0.56 8.25 1.90
CA THR A 220 -0.64 9.09 2.11
C THR A 220 -1.71 8.41 2.98
N TRP A 221 -1.46 7.24 3.56
CA TRP A 221 -2.48 6.43 4.24
C TRP A 221 -3.12 7.14 5.44
N GLN A 222 -2.30 7.78 6.28
CA GLN A 222 -2.79 8.56 7.43
C GLN A 222 -3.63 9.75 6.96
N LEU A 223 -3.12 10.51 5.96
CA LEU A 223 -3.81 11.65 5.38
C LEU A 223 -5.14 11.23 4.76
N ASN A 224 -5.15 10.18 3.95
CA ASN A 224 -6.37 9.66 3.31
C ASN A 224 -7.43 9.27 4.33
N ALA A 225 -7.04 8.68 5.46
CA ALA A 225 -7.96 8.31 6.52
C ALA A 225 -8.60 9.54 7.19
N VAL A 226 -7.81 10.58 7.48
CA VAL A 226 -8.31 11.84 8.05
C VAL A 226 -9.18 12.60 7.04
N MET A 227 -8.78 12.63 5.76
CA MET A 227 -9.60 13.23 4.69
C MET A 227 -10.97 12.57 4.59
N ALA A 228 -11.03 11.22 4.64
CA ALA A 228 -12.29 10.48 4.65
C ALA A 228 -13.15 10.82 5.88
N GLN A 229 -12.55 10.96 7.05
CA GLN A 229 -13.24 11.38 8.27
C GLN A 229 -13.81 12.80 8.18
N LEU A 230 -13.08 13.73 7.56
CA LEU A 230 -13.49 15.10 7.29
C LEU A 230 -14.50 15.19 6.15
N GLY A 231 -14.68 14.14 5.35
CA GLY A 231 -15.55 14.13 4.18
C GLY A 231 -15.04 15.07 3.08
N THR A 232 -13.76 14.99 2.76
CA THR A 232 -13.10 15.67 1.64
C THR A 232 -12.32 14.67 0.78
N ASP A 233 -11.90 15.10 -0.41
CA ASP A 233 -11.16 14.29 -1.36
C ASP A 233 -10.21 15.21 -2.16
N TYR A 234 -9.27 14.65 -2.92
CA TYR A 234 -8.37 15.40 -3.82
C TYR A 234 -9.09 16.00 -5.03
N LEU A 235 -10.25 15.45 -5.39
CA LEU A 235 -11.08 15.94 -6.47
C LEU A 235 -12.46 16.37 -5.95
N ASP A 236 -13.04 17.40 -6.56
CA ASP A 236 -14.43 17.77 -6.32
C ASP A 236 -15.42 16.82 -7.03
N ALA A 237 -16.71 17.00 -6.82
CA ALA A 237 -17.76 16.17 -7.42
C ALA A 237 -17.79 16.25 -8.98
N ASP A 238 -17.20 17.26 -9.57
CA ASP A 238 -17.08 17.43 -11.02
C ASP A 238 -15.75 16.87 -11.57
N GLY A 239 -14.88 16.32 -10.69
CA GLY A 239 -13.58 15.74 -11.03
C GLY A 239 -12.46 16.77 -11.23
N ASN A 240 -12.63 18.02 -10.77
CA ASN A 240 -11.58 19.02 -10.78
C ASN A 240 -10.68 18.85 -9.54
N LEU A 241 -9.42 19.24 -9.67
CA LEU A 241 -8.48 19.25 -8.56
C LEU A 241 -8.92 20.24 -7.47
N GLN A 242 -8.95 19.77 -6.20
CA GLN A 242 -9.19 20.61 -5.01
C GLN A 242 -8.14 20.32 -3.91
N ILE A 243 -6.88 20.23 -4.32
CA ILE A 243 -5.76 19.83 -3.46
C ILE A 243 -5.61 20.77 -2.24
N ASN A 244 -5.88 22.05 -2.41
CA ASN A 244 -5.82 23.06 -1.36
C ASN A 244 -7.18 23.34 -0.69
N ASP A 245 -8.11 22.37 -0.72
CA ASP A 245 -9.36 22.44 0.07
C ASP A 245 -9.07 22.64 1.55
N ALA A 246 -9.87 23.48 2.19
CA ALA A 246 -9.65 23.85 3.60
C ALA A 246 -9.61 22.66 4.56
N LYS A 247 -10.29 21.56 4.25
CA LYS A 247 -10.27 20.34 5.08
C LYS A 247 -9.00 19.50 4.87
N ILE A 248 -8.39 19.56 3.68
CA ILE A 248 -7.07 18.93 3.45
C ILE A 248 -6.00 19.73 4.20
N VAL A 249 -6.10 21.07 4.17
CA VAL A 249 -5.26 21.95 4.99
C VAL A 249 -5.45 21.62 6.49
N GLU A 250 -6.69 21.51 6.97
CA GLU A 250 -7.03 21.15 8.36
C GLU A 250 -6.39 19.81 8.78
N ALA A 251 -6.44 18.78 7.91
CA ALA A 251 -5.83 17.48 8.17
C ALA A 251 -4.31 17.59 8.34
N LEU A 252 -3.64 18.33 7.44
CA LEU A 252 -2.18 18.49 7.49
C LEU A 252 -1.72 19.46 8.60
N ASP A 253 -2.51 20.49 8.90
CA ASP A 253 -2.26 21.36 10.06
C ASP A 253 -2.34 20.56 11.37
N MET A 254 -3.29 19.64 11.50
CA MET A 254 -3.39 18.75 12.66
C MET A 254 -2.14 17.89 12.83
N PHE A 255 -1.65 17.25 11.76
CA PHE A 255 -0.40 16.47 11.82
C PHE A 255 0.81 17.36 12.10
N LYS A 256 0.88 18.54 11.50
CA LYS A 256 1.97 19.50 11.75
C LYS A 256 1.97 19.97 13.22
N ASP A 257 0.81 20.25 13.77
CA ASP A 257 0.64 20.58 15.19
C ASP A 257 1.09 19.43 16.13
N MET A 258 0.86 18.18 15.75
CA MET A 258 1.35 17.01 16.48
C MET A 258 2.87 16.90 16.39
N GLN A 259 3.45 17.17 15.24
CA GLN A 259 4.90 17.20 15.04
C GLN A 259 5.53 18.32 15.89
N ASP A 260 4.98 19.51 15.85
CA ASP A 260 5.49 20.66 16.63
C ASP A 260 5.36 20.44 18.14
N ALA A 261 4.38 19.64 18.57
CA ALA A 261 4.23 19.19 19.97
C ALA A 261 5.19 18.02 20.33
N GLY A 262 5.90 17.44 19.36
CA GLY A 262 6.77 16.29 19.52
C GLY A 262 6.03 14.97 19.70
N ALA A 263 4.71 14.93 19.44
CA ALA A 263 3.92 13.72 19.51
C ALA A 263 4.24 12.76 18.36
N ILE A 264 4.47 13.28 17.17
CA ILE A 264 4.94 12.52 16.01
C ILE A 264 6.21 13.16 15.46
N ASP A 265 6.97 12.40 14.66
CA ASP A 265 8.14 12.91 13.96
C ASP A 265 8.37 12.13 12.68
N THR A 266 9.16 12.69 11.75
CA THR A 266 9.60 11.97 10.56
C THR A 266 10.58 10.86 10.92
N ILE A 267 10.61 9.81 10.13
CA ILE A 267 11.50 8.66 10.32
C ILE A 267 12.31 8.39 9.06
N ALA A 268 13.46 7.76 9.22
CA ALA A 268 14.24 7.28 8.09
C ALA A 268 13.38 6.34 7.23
N GLY A 269 13.46 6.50 5.90
CA GLY A 269 12.58 5.79 4.97
C GLY A 269 11.20 6.42 4.76
N GLY A 270 10.84 7.42 5.55
CA GLY A 270 9.66 8.28 5.37
C GLY A 270 8.30 7.64 5.67
N GLN A 271 8.26 6.35 6.05
CA GLN A 271 7.02 5.65 6.45
C GLN A 271 7.34 4.30 7.13
N PRO A 272 6.42 3.71 7.94
CA PRO A 272 6.70 2.50 8.73
C PRO A 272 7.02 1.22 7.93
N ASP A 273 6.50 1.02 6.71
CA ASP A 273 6.75 -0.20 5.90
C ASP A 273 8.03 -0.11 5.05
N THR A 274 9.02 0.63 5.49
CA THR A 274 10.39 0.56 4.97
C THR A 274 11.27 -0.27 5.89
N GLU A 275 12.43 -0.74 5.41
CA GLU A 275 13.38 -1.47 6.26
C GLU A 275 13.81 -0.63 7.46
N GLU A 276 14.04 0.67 7.24
CA GLU A 276 14.39 1.63 8.27
C GLU A 276 13.22 1.86 9.25
N GLY A 277 12.00 2.03 8.75
CA GLY A 277 10.80 2.25 9.56
C GLY A 277 10.46 1.03 10.43
N LYS A 278 10.48 -0.18 9.85
CA LYS A 278 10.30 -1.43 10.60
C LYS A 278 11.38 -1.59 11.68
N GLY A 279 12.63 -1.30 11.31
CA GLY A 279 13.76 -1.31 12.25
C GLY A 279 13.58 -0.34 13.40
N ALA A 280 13.16 0.90 13.13
CA ALA A 280 12.92 1.93 14.13
C ALA A 280 11.79 1.52 15.11
N PHE A 281 10.67 0.99 14.60
CA PHE A 281 9.59 0.49 15.44
C PHE A 281 10.03 -0.71 16.30
N ASN A 282 10.72 -1.67 15.71
CA ASN A 282 11.23 -2.85 16.42
C ASN A 282 12.21 -2.47 17.54
N ASN A 283 12.97 -1.38 17.37
CA ASN A 283 13.89 -0.84 18.37
C ASN A 283 13.21 0.07 19.40
N GLY A 284 11.91 0.34 19.29
CA GLY A 284 11.17 1.21 20.22
C GLY A 284 11.45 2.70 20.04
N GLU A 285 11.87 3.13 18.86
CA GLU A 285 12.10 4.56 18.56
C GLU A 285 10.77 5.32 18.48
N PHE A 286 9.67 4.64 18.18
CA PHE A 286 8.30 5.12 18.32
C PHE A 286 7.38 3.97 18.75
N ALA A 287 6.22 4.28 19.34
CA ALA A 287 5.37 3.32 20.02
C ALA A 287 4.01 3.08 19.34
N ALA A 288 3.64 3.91 18.38
CA ALA A 288 2.38 3.82 17.64
C ALA A 288 2.60 4.01 16.15
N MET A 289 1.84 3.29 15.32
CA MET A 289 1.77 3.54 13.89
C MET A 289 0.33 3.45 13.41
N ILE A 290 -0.02 4.29 12.44
CA ILE A 290 -1.29 4.24 11.71
C ILE A 290 -1.00 3.63 10.35
N MET A 291 -1.42 2.40 10.16
CA MET A 291 -1.08 1.64 8.96
C MET A 291 -2.28 0.78 8.51
N PRO A 292 -2.35 0.42 7.23
CA PRO A 292 -3.29 -0.60 6.78
C PRO A 292 -3.03 -1.95 7.45
N LEU A 293 -4.09 -2.74 7.62
CA LEU A 293 -4.03 -4.00 8.40
C LEU A 293 -3.09 -5.05 7.80
N TRP A 294 -2.76 -4.99 6.51
CA TRP A 294 -1.77 -5.86 5.91
C TRP A 294 -0.36 -5.73 6.55
N MET A 295 -0.10 -4.66 7.32
CA MET A 295 1.11 -4.52 8.12
C MET A 295 1.30 -5.67 9.12
N MET A 296 0.23 -6.40 9.48
CA MET A 296 0.33 -7.57 10.37
C MET A 296 1.32 -8.62 9.86
N SER A 297 1.42 -8.82 8.55
CA SER A 297 2.40 -9.77 7.99
C SER A 297 3.84 -9.36 8.27
N ARG A 298 4.15 -8.03 8.25
CA ARG A 298 5.48 -7.50 8.59
C ARG A 298 5.81 -7.74 10.07
N PHE A 299 4.81 -7.57 10.93
CA PHE A 299 4.96 -7.88 12.34
C PHE A 299 5.33 -9.35 12.56
N THR A 300 4.57 -10.28 12.01
CA THR A 300 4.82 -11.71 12.21
C THR A 300 6.08 -12.23 11.55
N ASP A 301 6.49 -11.66 10.42
CA ASP A 301 7.58 -12.19 9.61
C ASP A 301 8.91 -11.46 9.86
N GLU A 302 8.88 -10.18 10.25
CA GLU A 302 10.08 -9.34 10.34
C GLU A 302 10.31 -8.70 11.73
N MET A 303 9.25 -8.53 12.55
CA MET A 303 9.34 -7.92 13.88
C MET A 303 8.97 -8.93 14.99
N THR A 304 9.53 -10.14 14.92
CA THR A 304 9.17 -11.28 15.79
C THR A 304 9.44 -11.04 17.28
N ASP A 305 10.32 -10.11 17.64
CA ASP A 305 10.61 -9.74 19.04
C ASP A 305 9.46 -8.95 19.71
N LEU A 306 8.49 -8.51 18.93
CA LEU A 306 7.31 -7.78 19.41
C LEU A 306 6.07 -8.67 19.60
N GLU A 307 6.18 -9.98 19.44
CA GLU A 307 5.09 -10.92 19.72
C GLU A 307 4.54 -10.74 21.14
N GLY A 308 3.22 -10.63 21.25
CA GLY A 308 2.53 -10.41 22.54
C GLY A 308 2.67 -9.00 23.11
N LYS A 309 3.18 -8.02 22.33
CA LYS A 309 3.36 -6.63 22.78
C LYS A 309 2.50 -5.62 22.00
N ILE A 310 1.96 -6.01 20.84
CA ILE A 310 1.27 -5.11 19.93
C ILE A 310 -0.24 -5.28 20.06
N ALA A 311 -0.95 -4.19 20.31
CA ALA A 311 -2.41 -4.11 20.21
C ALA A 311 -2.82 -3.41 18.91
N ILE A 312 -3.95 -3.84 18.36
CA ILE A 312 -4.61 -3.22 17.20
C ILE A 312 -5.85 -2.47 17.69
N ALA A 313 -6.10 -1.29 17.18
CA ALA A 313 -7.31 -0.51 17.48
C ALA A 313 -7.82 0.21 16.23
N ALA A 314 -9.07 0.66 16.25
CA ALA A 314 -9.54 1.64 15.28
C ALA A 314 -8.65 2.89 15.35
N ILE A 315 -8.45 3.57 14.22
CA ILE A 315 -7.71 4.84 14.22
C ILE A 315 -8.47 5.90 15.04
N PRO A 316 -7.75 6.87 15.63
CA PRO A 316 -8.40 8.02 16.26
C PRO A 316 -9.36 8.73 15.32
N THR A 317 -10.41 9.35 15.85
CA THR A 317 -11.45 9.94 15.02
C THR A 317 -11.49 11.46 15.15
N MET A 318 -11.90 12.14 14.05
CA MET A 318 -12.28 13.55 14.06
C MET A 318 -13.69 13.70 14.66
N GLU A 319 -13.97 14.83 15.28
CA GLU A 319 -15.30 15.11 15.83
C GLU A 319 -16.38 15.02 14.73
N GLY A 320 -17.39 14.18 14.96
CA GLY A 320 -18.50 13.99 14.02
C GLY A 320 -18.17 13.17 12.78
N ALA A 321 -17.02 12.50 12.74
CA ALA A 321 -16.64 11.63 11.65
C ALA A 321 -17.68 10.54 11.40
N LYS A 322 -17.95 10.27 10.12
CA LYS A 322 -18.83 9.15 9.68
C LYS A 322 -18.01 7.95 9.20
N ALA A 323 -16.86 8.21 8.58
CA ALA A 323 -15.89 7.20 8.22
C ALA A 323 -14.98 6.93 9.42
N LEU A 324 -14.76 5.67 9.77
CA LEU A 324 -13.81 5.27 10.82
C LEU A 324 -12.50 4.76 10.24
N SER A 325 -12.49 4.42 8.95
CA SER A 325 -11.31 3.92 8.25
C SER A 325 -11.42 4.15 6.75
N VAL A 326 -10.33 3.97 6.04
CA VAL A 326 -10.25 3.90 4.58
C VAL A 326 -9.32 2.75 4.20
N GLY A 327 -9.58 2.12 3.07
CA GLY A 327 -8.66 1.11 2.56
C GLY A 327 -7.37 1.75 2.05
N GLY A 328 -6.23 1.30 2.58
CA GLY A 328 -4.89 1.78 2.24
C GLY A 328 -4.10 0.79 1.41
N GLY A 329 -3.60 1.21 0.25
CA GLY A 329 -2.89 0.36 -0.71
C GLY A 329 -3.78 -0.75 -1.27
N GLY A 330 -3.15 -1.76 -1.82
CA GLY A 330 -3.81 -2.96 -2.32
C GLY A 330 -3.55 -3.23 -3.79
N THR A 331 -3.89 -4.45 -4.18
CA THR A 331 -3.66 -4.98 -5.51
C THR A 331 -4.99 -5.34 -6.16
N GLY A 332 -5.25 -4.79 -7.34
CA GLY A 332 -6.29 -5.23 -8.24
C GLY A 332 -5.71 -6.24 -9.23
N THR A 333 -6.11 -7.49 -9.16
CA THR A 333 -5.67 -8.49 -10.11
C THR A 333 -6.57 -8.48 -11.34
N ALA A 334 -5.97 -8.38 -12.51
CA ALA A 334 -6.66 -8.24 -13.78
C ALA A 334 -6.37 -9.39 -14.73
N VAL A 335 -7.27 -9.60 -15.69
CA VAL A 335 -7.08 -10.50 -16.84
C VAL A 335 -6.87 -9.65 -18.08
N VAL A 336 -5.86 -9.98 -18.87
CA VAL A 336 -5.63 -9.31 -20.16
C VAL A 336 -6.58 -9.88 -21.19
N LYS A 337 -7.38 -9.00 -21.84
CA LYS A 337 -8.32 -9.43 -22.88
C LYS A 337 -7.57 -9.90 -24.14
N ASN A 338 -8.30 -10.58 -25.02
CA ASN A 338 -7.77 -11.10 -26.29
C ASN A 338 -6.69 -12.20 -26.16
N LYS A 339 -6.51 -12.77 -24.97
CA LYS A 339 -5.68 -13.97 -24.75
C LYS A 339 -6.49 -15.24 -25.04
N ALA A 340 -5.81 -16.31 -25.43
CA ALA A 340 -6.46 -17.57 -25.80
C ALA A 340 -7.30 -18.19 -24.67
N ASN A 341 -6.86 -17.99 -23.42
CA ASN A 341 -7.47 -18.57 -22.22
C ASN A 341 -8.13 -17.50 -21.31
N ALA A 342 -8.46 -16.32 -21.83
CA ALA A 342 -8.97 -15.20 -21.03
C ALA A 342 -10.23 -15.55 -20.22
N GLU A 343 -11.17 -16.30 -20.78
CA GLU A 343 -12.38 -16.73 -20.06
C GLU A 343 -12.04 -17.68 -18.90
N LEU A 344 -11.15 -18.66 -19.12
CA LEU A 344 -10.70 -19.57 -18.07
C LEU A 344 -9.92 -18.82 -16.98
N ALA A 345 -9.07 -17.88 -17.37
CA ALA A 345 -8.33 -17.02 -16.45
C ALA A 345 -9.28 -16.15 -15.60
N ALA A 346 -10.36 -15.62 -16.19
CA ALA A 346 -11.35 -14.82 -15.48
C ALA A 346 -12.19 -15.65 -14.50
N GLU A 347 -12.60 -16.85 -14.88
CA GLU A 347 -13.31 -17.78 -13.99
C GLU A 347 -12.43 -18.19 -12.80
N PHE A 348 -11.17 -18.58 -13.07
CA PHE A 348 -10.20 -18.90 -12.03
C PHE A 348 -9.96 -17.69 -11.12
N LEU A 349 -9.73 -16.51 -11.69
CA LEU A 349 -9.43 -15.31 -10.92
C LEU A 349 -10.60 -14.91 -10.01
N ALA A 350 -11.83 -14.95 -10.51
CA ALA A 350 -13.00 -14.67 -9.68
C ALA A 350 -13.12 -15.65 -8.49
N TYR A 351 -12.89 -16.92 -8.72
CA TYR A 351 -12.82 -17.91 -7.65
C TYR A 351 -11.65 -17.61 -6.69
N ALA A 352 -10.45 -17.37 -7.22
CA ALA A 352 -9.23 -17.18 -6.43
C ALA A 352 -9.18 -15.88 -5.63
N LYS A 353 -10.06 -14.91 -5.93
CA LYS A 353 -10.05 -13.62 -5.23
C LYS A 353 -11.31 -13.39 -4.37
N LEU A 354 -12.46 -13.90 -4.80
CA LEU A 354 -13.74 -13.49 -4.21
C LEU A 354 -14.46 -14.62 -3.46
N SER A 355 -14.10 -15.90 -3.71
CA SER A 355 -14.75 -17.01 -3.01
C SER A 355 -14.44 -17.00 -1.53
N TYR A 356 -15.28 -17.66 -0.75
CA TYR A 356 -15.03 -17.91 0.67
C TYR A 356 -13.69 -18.60 0.89
N ASP A 357 -13.40 -19.70 0.17
CA ASP A 357 -12.15 -20.46 0.28
C ASP A 357 -10.91 -19.59 -0.01
N ALA A 358 -11.01 -18.71 -1.02
CA ALA A 358 -9.95 -17.79 -1.36
C ALA A 358 -9.68 -16.80 -0.22
N ASN A 359 -10.72 -16.27 0.39
CA ASN A 359 -10.59 -15.28 1.46
C ASN A 359 -10.10 -15.91 2.78
N VAL A 360 -10.38 -17.20 3.02
CA VAL A 360 -9.68 -17.97 4.05
C VAL A 360 -8.17 -18.01 3.77
N MET A 361 -7.77 -18.26 2.52
CA MET A 361 -6.34 -18.26 2.15
C MET A 361 -5.70 -16.86 2.18
N VAL A 362 -6.44 -15.79 1.85
CA VAL A 362 -5.97 -14.41 2.05
C VAL A 362 -5.58 -14.18 3.52
N TRP A 363 -6.42 -14.65 4.44
CA TRP A 363 -6.12 -14.56 5.87
C TRP A 363 -4.99 -15.50 6.32
N GLU A 364 -5.06 -16.78 5.98
CA GLU A 364 -4.13 -17.78 6.51
C GLU A 364 -2.71 -17.69 5.89
N VAL A 365 -2.63 -17.37 4.60
CA VAL A 365 -1.35 -17.32 3.87
C VAL A 365 -0.73 -15.91 3.90
N LEU A 366 -1.55 -14.88 3.64
CA LEU A 366 -1.06 -13.51 3.51
C LEU A 366 -1.15 -12.71 4.81
N GLY A 367 -2.05 -13.08 5.74
CA GLY A 367 -2.33 -12.30 6.94
C GLY A 367 -3.01 -10.97 6.64
N PHE A 368 -3.74 -10.91 5.53
CA PHE A 368 -4.44 -9.70 5.11
C PHE A 368 -5.93 -9.81 5.47
N ASP A 369 -6.56 -8.67 5.65
CA ASP A 369 -7.99 -8.55 5.91
C ASP A 369 -8.80 -8.93 4.67
N PRO A 370 -9.59 -10.02 4.72
CA PRO A 370 -10.31 -10.52 3.55
C PRO A 370 -11.34 -9.54 3.02
N VAL A 371 -11.51 -9.48 1.69
CA VAL A 371 -12.57 -8.66 1.07
C VAL A 371 -13.95 -9.28 1.20
N ASN A 372 -14.03 -10.59 1.45
CA ASN A 372 -15.28 -11.30 1.69
C ASN A 372 -15.63 -11.24 3.17
N MET A 373 -16.66 -10.44 3.51
CA MET A 373 -17.08 -10.16 4.88
C MET A 373 -17.69 -11.36 5.59
N SER A 374 -18.13 -12.41 4.88
CA SER A 374 -18.63 -13.63 5.51
C SER A 374 -17.57 -14.36 6.34
N ILE A 375 -16.26 -14.14 6.03
CA ILE A 375 -15.14 -14.64 6.83
C ILE A 375 -15.08 -13.95 8.19
N TRP A 376 -15.40 -12.66 8.27
CA TRP A 376 -15.25 -11.87 9.49
C TRP A 376 -16.17 -12.34 10.63
N GLU A 377 -17.25 -13.03 10.28
CA GLU A 377 -18.24 -13.57 11.21
C GLU A 377 -18.02 -15.06 11.51
N ASP A 378 -17.07 -15.72 10.81
CA ASP A 378 -16.77 -17.14 11.04
C ASP A 378 -15.73 -17.32 12.15
N GLU A 379 -16.23 -17.59 13.37
CA GLU A 379 -15.37 -17.79 14.54
C GLU A 379 -14.38 -18.96 14.37
N SER A 380 -14.68 -19.95 13.53
CA SER A 380 -13.76 -21.07 13.29
C SER A 380 -12.49 -20.63 12.53
N ILE A 381 -12.54 -19.50 11.83
CA ILE A 381 -11.43 -18.88 11.12
C ILE A 381 -10.85 -17.74 11.96
N THR A 382 -11.71 -16.81 12.40
CA THR A 382 -11.28 -15.57 13.05
C THR A 382 -10.78 -15.77 14.48
N HIS A 383 -11.17 -16.86 15.14
CA HIS A 383 -10.74 -17.23 16.51
C HIS A 383 -9.90 -18.52 16.53
N ASN A 384 -9.29 -18.90 15.41
CA ASN A 384 -8.38 -20.04 15.37
C ASN A 384 -7.08 -19.71 16.13
N GLU A 385 -6.96 -20.24 17.36
CA GLU A 385 -5.80 -20.03 18.23
C GLU A 385 -4.48 -20.58 17.64
N ASP A 386 -4.53 -21.47 16.64
CA ASP A 386 -3.34 -21.98 15.95
C ASP A 386 -2.85 -21.02 14.84
N ASN A 387 -3.61 -19.96 14.51
CA ASN A 387 -3.22 -18.99 13.50
C ASN A 387 -2.15 -18.01 14.05
N LYS A 388 -1.02 -17.87 13.33
CA LYS A 388 0.11 -17.02 13.76
C LYS A 388 -0.27 -15.55 14.01
N TYR A 389 -1.21 -15.01 13.25
CA TYR A 389 -1.65 -13.62 13.40
C TYR A 389 -2.53 -13.42 14.63
N ILE A 390 -3.32 -14.43 15.00
CA ILE A 390 -4.10 -14.41 16.26
C ILE A 390 -3.17 -14.54 17.48
N GLN A 391 -2.12 -15.35 17.39
CA GLN A 391 -1.16 -15.53 18.48
C GLN A 391 -0.28 -14.31 18.71
N TYR A 392 0.08 -13.60 17.62
CA TYR A 392 1.06 -12.53 17.70
C TYR A 392 0.53 -11.29 18.43
N PHE A 393 -0.71 -10.87 18.15
CA PHE A 393 -1.29 -9.63 18.68
C PHE A 393 -1.99 -9.83 20.01
N LEU A 394 -2.02 -8.77 20.85
CA LEU A 394 -2.67 -8.79 22.17
C LEU A 394 -4.20 -8.90 22.09
N ASN A 395 -4.79 -8.58 20.94
CA ASN A 395 -6.21 -8.67 20.70
C ASN A 395 -6.48 -9.15 19.28
N ASN A 396 -7.67 -9.67 19.06
CA ASN A 396 -8.07 -10.20 17.76
C ASN A 396 -8.29 -9.06 16.74
N PRO A 397 -7.61 -9.08 15.57
CA PRO A 397 -7.80 -8.06 14.54
C PRO A 397 -9.22 -8.02 13.97
N PHE A 398 -9.96 -9.15 13.96
CA PHE A 398 -11.34 -9.20 13.49
C PHE A 398 -12.32 -8.48 14.41
N ASP A 399 -12.01 -8.34 15.70
CA ASP A 399 -12.84 -7.53 16.59
C ASP A 399 -12.82 -6.07 16.13
N VAL A 400 -11.64 -5.55 15.74
CA VAL A 400 -11.48 -4.20 15.20
C VAL A 400 -12.15 -4.06 13.84
N LEU A 401 -11.95 -5.04 12.94
CA LEU A 401 -12.60 -5.04 11.62
C LEU A 401 -14.13 -5.02 11.75
N ASN A 402 -14.71 -5.82 12.64
CA ASN A 402 -16.15 -5.85 12.89
C ASN A 402 -16.67 -4.55 13.48
N GLU A 403 -15.86 -3.82 14.26
CA GLU A 403 -16.20 -2.50 14.76
C GLU A 403 -16.32 -1.45 13.65
N ILE A 404 -15.39 -1.48 12.66
CA ILE A 404 -15.27 -0.44 11.63
C ILE A 404 -15.91 -0.82 10.28
N LYS A 405 -16.36 -2.05 10.08
CA LYS A 405 -16.77 -2.60 8.76
C LYS A 405 -17.77 -1.76 7.99
N GLU A 406 -18.75 -1.18 8.68
CA GLU A 406 -19.80 -0.32 8.07
C GLU A 406 -19.30 1.11 7.75
N SER A 407 -18.05 1.42 8.11
CA SER A 407 -17.48 2.75 8.07
C SER A 407 -16.13 2.80 7.35
N ILE A 408 -15.80 1.78 6.55
CA ILE A 408 -14.61 1.77 5.68
C ILE A 408 -14.95 2.54 4.41
N ALA A 409 -14.44 3.76 4.32
CA ALA A 409 -14.75 4.68 3.22
C ALA A 409 -13.92 4.39 1.96
N LEU A 410 -14.37 5.02 0.88
CA LEU A 410 -13.65 5.17 -0.38
C LEU A 410 -13.35 6.67 -0.58
N LEU A 411 -12.14 7.01 -0.98
CA LEU A 411 -11.84 8.28 -1.64
C LEU A 411 -12.07 8.11 -3.14
N GLU A 412 -13.06 8.80 -3.69
CA GLU A 412 -13.46 8.63 -5.09
C GLU A 412 -12.34 9.01 -6.07
N SER A 413 -11.46 9.95 -5.68
CA SER A 413 -10.28 10.31 -6.46
C SER A 413 -9.39 9.11 -6.79
N GLN A 414 -9.34 8.08 -5.92
CA GLN A 414 -8.55 6.86 -6.15
C GLN A 414 -9.01 6.07 -7.38
N THR A 415 -10.22 6.29 -7.87
CA THR A 415 -10.73 5.71 -9.12
C THR A 415 -10.37 6.54 -10.36
N SER A 416 -9.89 7.76 -10.16
CA SER A 416 -9.57 8.72 -11.23
C SER A 416 -8.20 8.45 -11.86
N SER A 417 -8.09 8.67 -13.17
CA SER A 417 -6.81 8.67 -13.87
C SER A 417 -5.85 9.79 -13.42
N LYS A 418 -6.33 10.77 -12.66
CA LYS A 418 -5.50 11.82 -12.05
C LYS A 418 -4.78 11.32 -10.79
N PHE A 419 -5.33 10.30 -10.12
CA PHE A 419 -4.85 9.86 -8.80
C PHE A 419 -3.37 9.43 -8.78
N PRO A 420 -2.84 8.66 -9.75
CA PRO A 420 -1.42 8.32 -9.75
C PRO A 420 -0.50 9.53 -9.66
N SER A 421 -0.75 10.56 -10.48
CA SER A 421 0.06 11.79 -10.45
C SER A 421 -0.12 12.58 -9.15
N ILE A 422 -1.33 12.61 -8.58
CA ILE A 422 -1.60 13.25 -7.29
C ILE A 422 -0.79 12.55 -6.20
N ASN A 423 -0.92 11.23 -6.07
CA ASN A 423 -0.24 10.46 -5.05
C ASN A 423 1.29 10.56 -5.19
N ASP A 424 1.82 10.40 -6.40
CA ASP A 424 3.25 10.48 -6.66
C ASP A 424 3.81 11.86 -6.28
N TYR A 425 3.08 12.96 -6.54
CA TYR A 425 3.53 14.30 -6.17
C TYR A 425 3.47 14.55 -4.65
N PHE A 426 2.43 14.04 -3.98
CA PHE A 426 2.34 14.13 -2.51
C PHE A 426 3.54 13.48 -1.84
N VAL A 427 3.88 12.24 -2.19
CA VAL A 427 4.99 11.50 -1.56
C VAL A 427 6.37 11.96 -2.02
N ALA A 428 6.49 12.50 -3.24
CA ALA A 428 7.78 13.00 -3.73
C ALA A 428 8.11 14.42 -3.25
N THR A 429 7.10 15.24 -2.97
CA THR A 429 7.29 16.70 -2.75
C THR A 429 6.48 17.22 -1.56
N THR A 430 5.16 17.19 -1.62
CA THR A 430 4.28 17.93 -0.70
C THR A 430 4.49 17.58 0.77
N LEU A 431 4.52 16.28 1.10
CA LEU A 431 4.68 15.83 2.48
C LEU A 431 6.09 16.14 3.02
N ASN A 432 7.12 16.06 2.16
CA ASN A 432 8.48 16.42 2.54
C ASN A 432 8.63 17.93 2.80
N GLU A 433 8.04 18.78 1.96
CA GLU A 433 8.02 20.23 2.18
C GLU A 433 7.40 20.60 3.54
N ILE A 434 6.30 19.92 3.92
CA ILE A 434 5.60 20.19 5.18
C ILE A 434 6.40 19.65 6.40
N PHE A 435 6.77 18.38 6.38
CA PHE A 435 7.28 17.70 7.57
C PHE A 435 8.79 17.73 7.73
N GLU A 436 9.55 17.88 6.63
CA GLU A 436 11.01 17.97 6.67
C GLU A 436 11.50 19.43 6.48
N ASP A 437 10.93 20.18 5.53
CA ASP A 437 11.39 21.53 5.22
C ASP A 437 10.64 22.60 6.03
N GLY A 438 9.53 22.26 6.69
CA GLY A 438 8.76 23.16 7.56
C GLY A 438 7.95 24.22 6.81
N VAL A 439 7.60 23.95 5.55
CA VAL A 439 6.66 24.77 4.78
C VAL A 439 5.26 24.60 5.40
N SER A 440 4.49 25.69 5.45
CA SER A 440 3.13 25.59 5.98
C SER A 440 2.25 24.71 5.08
N PRO A 441 1.32 23.90 5.65
CA PRO A 441 0.39 23.08 4.85
C PRO A 441 -0.34 23.85 3.77
N GLN A 442 -0.83 25.04 4.07
CA GLN A 442 -1.50 25.89 3.07
C GLN A 442 -0.58 26.24 1.88
N GLU A 443 0.67 26.66 2.14
CA GLU A 443 1.61 27.06 1.09
C GLU A 443 2.05 25.85 0.23
N ALA A 444 2.31 24.70 0.86
CA ALA A 444 2.66 23.48 0.15
C ALA A 444 1.50 22.98 -0.72
N LEU A 445 0.27 23.00 -0.20
CA LEU A 445 -0.92 22.58 -0.94
C LEU A 445 -1.28 23.55 -2.07
N ASP A 446 -1.11 24.87 -1.90
CA ASP A 446 -1.29 25.86 -2.98
C ASP A 446 -0.29 25.59 -4.11
N SER A 447 1.00 25.34 -3.79
CA SER A 447 2.03 25.00 -4.77
C SER A 447 1.70 23.67 -5.48
N THR A 448 1.24 22.68 -4.75
CA THR A 448 0.83 21.37 -5.29
C THR A 448 -0.37 21.51 -6.23
N GLN A 449 -1.39 22.30 -5.84
CA GLN A 449 -2.55 22.59 -6.68
C GLN A 449 -2.13 23.22 -8.00
N ASP A 450 -1.31 24.27 -7.93
CA ASP A 450 -0.85 24.99 -9.13
C ASP A 450 -0.04 24.10 -10.07
N TYR A 451 0.82 23.23 -9.52
CA TYR A 451 1.59 22.26 -10.30
C TYR A 451 0.69 21.24 -10.99
N LEU A 452 -0.19 20.59 -10.23
CA LEU A 452 -1.05 19.51 -10.74
C LEU A 452 -2.11 20.03 -11.74
N VAL A 453 -2.63 21.24 -11.56
CA VAL A 453 -3.50 21.89 -12.58
C VAL A 453 -2.73 22.07 -13.87
N GLY A 454 -1.47 22.52 -13.82
CA GLY A 454 -0.65 22.68 -15.00
C GLY A 454 -0.28 21.38 -15.72
N GLU A 455 -0.29 20.26 -15.00
CA GLU A 455 0.05 18.93 -15.52
C GLU A 455 -1.18 18.18 -16.05
N LEU A 456 -2.33 18.30 -15.37
CA LEU A 456 -3.48 17.41 -15.54
C LEU A 456 -4.74 18.08 -16.12
N GLU A 457 -4.77 19.41 -16.21
CA GLU A 457 -5.86 20.23 -16.76
C GLU A 457 -5.39 21.15 -17.87
#